data_b5cdd26cd4bbd42d42b8ca0ae7b50edb
#
_entry.id   b5cdd26cd4bbd42d42b8ca0ae7b50edb
#
_cell.length_a   1.000
_cell.length_b   1.000
_cell.length_c   1.000
_cell.angle_alpha   90.00
_cell.angle_beta   90.00
_cell.angle_gamma   90.00
#
_symmetry.space_group_name_H-M   'P 1'
#
loop_
_entity.id
_entity.type
_entity.pdbx_description
1 polymer ?
#
loop_
_entity_poly.entity_id
_entity_poly.type
_entity_poly.pdbx_seq_one_letter_code
_entity_poly.pdbx_strand_id
1 'polypeptide(L)'
;MITLEEAQRVLSAAEQKARQMGQPMNIAVMDAGRNLVAFHRMDGAWVASIDIAIDKAFTSAGRGLTTRRIGEMAQPGEPLFGINTTNGGRIVIFAGGIPLMRGDQVAGAIGVSGGTVDEDEEVAEAGVEAFA
;
A
#
# COMPACT_ATOMS: atom_id res chain seq x y z
N MET A 1 -13.81 -4.09 -9.27
CA MET A 1 -13.50 -3.07 -8.23
C MET A 1 -13.72 -3.71 -6.87
N ILE A 2 -12.86 -3.40 -5.91
CA ILE A 2 -12.95 -3.98 -4.57
C ILE A 2 -14.20 -3.48 -3.82
N THR A 3 -14.86 -4.37 -3.07
CA THR A 3 -15.98 -4.00 -2.20
C THR A 3 -15.48 -3.59 -0.82
N LEU A 4 -16.33 -2.90 -0.03
CA LEU A 4 -15.99 -2.56 1.35
C LEU A 4 -15.74 -3.82 2.20
N GLU A 5 -16.53 -4.86 2.00
CA GLU A 5 -16.38 -6.12 2.72
C GLU A 5 -15.01 -6.74 2.43
N GLU A 6 -14.62 -6.79 1.16
CA GLU A 6 -13.29 -7.27 0.77
C GLU A 6 -12.18 -6.42 1.36
N ALA A 7 -12.33 -5.09 1.30
CA ALA A 7 -11.35 -4.17 1.86
C ALA A 7 -11.18 -4.36 3.37
N GLN A 8 -12.26 -4.62 4.09
CA GLN A 8 -12.20 -4.88 5.54
C GLN A 8 -11.48 -6.19 5.87
N ARG A 9 -11.68 -7.23 5.04
CA ARG A 9 -10.93 -8.49 5.22
C ARG A 9 -9.44 -8.27 5.02
N VAL A 10 -9.08 -7.52 3.97
CA VAL A 10 -7.68 -7.16 3.68
C VAL A 10 -7.08 -6.38 4.84
N LEU A 11 -7.77 -5.36 5.33
CA LEU A 11 -7.31 -4.56 6.47
C LEU A 11 -7.12 -5.41 7.73
N SER A 12 -8.09 -6.27 8.03
CA SER A 12 -8.04 -7.10 9.25
C SER A 12 -6.86 -8.05 9.22
N ALA A 13 -6.58 -8.68 8.07
CA ALA A 13 -5.46 -9.60 7.93
C ALA A 13 -4.12 -8.86 8.06
N ALA A 14 -4.00 -7.69 7.44
CA ALA A 14 -2.81 -6.87 7.54
C ALA A 14 -2.59 -6.39 8.98
N GLU A 15 -3.63 -5.91 9.65
CA GLU A 15 -3.54 -5.47 11.05
C GLU A 15 -3.12 -6.61 11.96
N GLN A 16 -3.68 -7.80 11.76
CA GLN A 16 -3.31 -8.98 12.56
C GLN A 16 -1.83 -9.30 12.39
N LYS A 17 -1.31 -9.22 11.18
CA LYS A 17 0.11 -9.44 10.91
C LYS A 17 0.97 -8.38 11.62
N ALA A 18 0.57 -7.12 11.56
CA ALA A 18 1.28 -6.05 12.25
C ALA A 18 1.30 -6.28 13.77
N ARG A 19 0.19 -6.74 14.36
CA ARG A 19 0.11 -7.07 15.77
C ARG A 19 1.06 -8.21 16.15
N GLN A 20 1.14 -9.25 15.32
CA GLN A 20 2.06 -10.37 15.53
C GLN A 20 3.52 -9.91 15.51
N MET A 21 3.83 -8.93 14.67
CA MET A 21 5.17 -8.36 14.56
C MET A 21 5.48 -7.34 15.67
N GLY A 22 4.46 -6.93 16.42
CA GLY A 22 4.63 -5.89 17.43
C GLY A 22 4.91 -4.51 16.86
N GLN A 23 4.49 -4.25 15.61
CA GLN A 23 4.75 -2.98 14.93
C GLN A 23 3.45 -2.26 14.60
N PRO A 24 3.15 -1.13 15.26
CA PRO A 24 1.99 -0.32 14.90
C PRO A 24 2.12 0.24 13.48
N MET A 25 1.04 0.11 12.69
CA MET A 25 1.03 0.51 11.28
C MET A 25 -0.19 1.35 10.95
N ASN A 26 -0.08 2.14 9.89
CA ASN A 26 -1.20 2.71 9.16
C ASN A 26 -1.42 1.84 7.92
N ILE A 27 -2.68 1.48 7.67
CA ILE A 27 -3.03 0.55 6.59
C ILE A 27 -4.19 1.15 5.80
N ALA A 28 -4.00 1.34 4.50
CA ALA A 28 -5.00 1.91 3.61
C ALA A 28 -5.38 0.91 2.52
N VAL A 29 -6.65 0.86 2.17
CA VAL A 29 -7.12 0.13 0.99
C VAL A 29 -7.87 1.10 0.09
N MET A 30 -7.48 1.15 -1.18
CA MET A 30 -8.10 1.95 -2.23
C MET A 30 -8.73 1.07 -3.27
N ASP A 31 -9.74 1.61 -3.97
CA ASP A 31 -10.32 0.96 -5.14
C ASP A 31 -9.46 1.22 -6.39
N ALA A 32 -9.86 0.63 -7.52
CA ALA A 32 -9.12 0.77 -8.78
C ALA A 32 -9.13 2.22 -9.31
N GLY A 33 -10.08 3.04 -8.87
CA GLY A 33 -10.13 4.47 -9.21
C GLY A 33 -9.28 5.33 -8.30
N ARG A 34 -8.53 4.72 -7.39
CA ARG A 34 -7.68 5.39 -6.41
C ARG A 34 -8.46 6.20 -5.38
N ASN A 35 -9.66 5.73 -5.05
CA ASN A 35 -10.47 6.29 -3.98
C ASN A 35 -10.25 5.48 -2.71
N LEU A 36 -10.11 6.15 -1.59
CA LEU A 36 -9.96 5.48 -0.30
C LEU A 36 -11.25 4.74 0.06
N VAL A 37 -11.16 3.44 0.31
CA VAL A 37 -12.30 2.61 0.71
C VAL A 37 -12.30 2.37 2.22
N ALA A 38 -11.14 2.05 2.80
CA ALA A 38 -11.04 1.77 4.22
C ALA A 38 -9.62 2.05 4.71
N PHE A 39 -9.50 2.40 6.00
CA PHE A 39 -8.23 2.78 6.61
C PHE A 39 -8.22 2.41 8.09
N HIS A 40 -7.12 1.80 8.55
CA HIS A 40 -6.87 1.60 9.98
C HIS A 40 -5.59 2.32 10.39
N ARG A 41 -5.69 3.15 11.42
CA ARG A 41 -4.52 3.65 12.12
C ARG A 41 -4.42 2.92 13.45
N MET A 42 -3.42 2.05 13.60
CA MET A 42 -3.19 1.35 14.85
C MET A 42 -2.68 2.34 15.90
N ASP A 43 -3.02 2.09 17.17
CA ASP A 43 -2.55 2.92 18.27
C ASP A 43 -1.02 2.94 18.28
N GLY A 44 -0.44 4.13 18.38
CA GLY A 44 1.00 4.32 18.39
C GLY A 44 1.66 4.40 17.02
N ALA A 45 0.92 4.22 15.92
CA ALA A 45 1.46 4.39 14.58
C ALA A 45 1.83 5.86 14.31
N TRP A 46 2.89 6.09 13.54
CA TRP A 46 3.37 7.44 13.24
C TRP A 46 2.34 8.24 12.45
N VAL A 47 2.11 9.48 12.86
CA VAL A 47 1.14 10.37 12.20
C VAL A 47 1.54 10.64 10.75
N ALA A 48 2.82 10.86 10.48
CA ALA A 48 3.30 11.11 9.11
C ALA A 48 3.05 9.92 8.18
N SER A 49 2.97 8.71 8.73
CA SER A 49 2.74 7.51 7.95
C SER A 49 1.28 7.33 7.50
N ILE A 50 0.36 8.17 7.98
CA ILE A 50 -1.03 8.15 7.49
C ILE A 50 -1.06 8.47 6.00
N ASP A 51 -0.48 9.61 5.61
CA ASP A 51 -0.42 10.01 4.21
C ASP A 51 0.41 9.05 3.37
N ILE A 52 1.52 8.55 3.93
CA ILE A 52 2.39 7.63 3.20
C ILE A 52 1.65 6.32 2.89
N ALA A 53 0.91 5.77 3.84
CA ALA A 53 0.13 4.55 3.60
C ALA A 53 -0.91 4.77 2.50
N ILE A 54 -1.64 5.88 2.56
CA ILE A 54 -2.62 6.25 1.54
C ILE A 54 -1.94 6.40 0.17
N ASP A 55 -0.80 7.07 0.12
CA ASP A 55 -0.09 7.32 -1.14
C ASP A 55 0.56 6.04 -1.70
N LYS A 56 0.97 5.11 -0.86
CA LYS A 56 1.43 3.78 -1.33
C LYS A 56 0.30 3.04 -2.03
N ALA A 57 -0.90 3.03 -1.46
CA ALA A 57 -2.06 2.42 -2.09
C ALA A 57 -2.43 3.16 -3.39
N PHE A 58 -2.42 4.49 -3.37
CA PHE A 58 -2.65 5.32 -4.54
C PHE A 58 -1.68 4.97 -5.68
N THR A 59 -0.40 4.83 -5.35
CA THR A 59 0.65 4.50 -6.33
C THR A 59 0.41 3.12 -6.95
N SER A 60 0.20 2.10 -6.12
CA SER A 60 0.03 0.73 -6.60
C SER A 60 -1.26 0.54 -7.40
N ALA A 61 -2.35 1.18 -6.99
CA ALA A 61 -3.61 1.13 -7.73
C ALA A 61 -3.48 1.77 -9.11
N GLY A 62 -2.75 2.88 -9.19
CA GLY A 62 -2.59 3.61 -10.44
C GLY A 62 -1.63 2.97 -11.43
N ARG A 63 -0.61 2.26 -10.93
CA ARG A 63 0.42 1.65 -11.78
C ARG A 63 0.23 0.15 -11.98
N GLY A 64 -0.51 -0.53 -11.10
CA GLY A 64 -0.62 -1.98 -11.14
C GLY A 64 0.68 -2.69 -10.76
N LEU A 65 1.57 -2.02 -10.05
CA LEU A 65 2.87 -2.53 -9.62
C LEU A 65 3.04 -2.28 -8.12
N THR A 66 3.93 -3.04 -7.49
CA THR A 66 4.31 -2.76 -6.10
C THR A 66 5.13 -1.47 -6.04
N THR A 67 5.04 -0.77 -4.91
CA THR A 67 5.87 0.42 -4.72
C THR A 67 7.36 0.08 -4.61
N ARG A 68 7.70 -1.15 -4.22
CA ARG A 68 9.08 -1.66 -4.28
C ARG A 68 9.59 -1.65 -5.72
N ARG A 69 8.80 -2.21 -6.64
CA ARG A 69 9.20 -2.30 -8.06
C ARG A 69 9.33 -0.92 -8.68
N ILE A 70 8.40 -0.03 -8.40
CA ILE A 70 8.48 1.35 -8.88
C ILE A 70 9.74 2.01 -8.34
N GLY A 71 10.07 1.79 -7.07
CA GLY A 71 11.28 2.32 -6.47
C GLY A 71 12.56 1.86 -7.15
N GLU A 72 12.62 0.60 -7.56
CA GLU A 72 13.77 0.09 -8.32
C GLU A 72 13.96 0.82 -9.64
N MET A 73 12.85 1.15 -10.32
CA MET A 73 12.88 1.85 -11.58
C MET A 73 13.07 3.37 -11.44
N ALA A 74 12.97 3.90 -10.22
CA ALA A 74 13.05 5.33 -9.94
C ALA A 74 14.39 5.78 -9.37
N GLN A 75 15.36 4.88 -9.28
CA GLN A 75 16.68 5.23 -8.78
C GLN A 75 17.46 6.09 -9.78
N PRO A 76 18.49 6.84 -9.35
CA PRO A 76 19.33 7.61 -10.27
C PRO A 76 19.87 6.73 -11.40
N GLY A 77 19.69 7.17 -12.64
CA GLY A 77 20.09 6.40 -13.83
C GLY A 77 19.03 5.46 -14.37
N GLU A 78 17.92 5.27 -13.65
CA GLU A 78 16.84 4.40 -14.06
C GLU A 78 15.74 5.16 -14.82
N PRO A 79 14.91 4.46 -15.65
CA PRO A 79 13.96 5.11 -16.56
C PRO A 79 12.92 6.00 -15.87
N LEU A 80 12.55 5.71 -14.64
CA LEU A 80 11.50 6.46 -13.93
C LEU A 80 12.07 7.39 -12.86
N PHE A 81 13.37 7.74 -12.96
CA PHE A 81 13.95 8.71 -12.03
C PHE A 81 13.12 10.00 -12.04
N GLY A 82 12.67 10.44 -10.87
CA GLY A 82 11.85 11.64 -10.73
C GLY A 82 10.34 11.38 -10.75
N ILE A 83 9.88 10.13 -10.97
CA ILE A 83 8.44 9.84 -10.99
C ILE A 83 7.75 10.27 -9.70
N ASN A 84 8.46 10.27 -8.58
CA ASN A 84 7.92 10.68 -7.27
C ASN A 84 7.54 12.15 -7.21
N THR A 85 7.94 12.98 -8.18
CA THR A 85 7.54 14.38 -8.25
C THR A 85 6.25 14.58 -9.04
N THR A 86 5.74 13.54 -9.70
CA THR A 86 4.49 13.58 -10.46
C THR A 86 3.29 13.30 -9.56
N ASN A 87 2.08 13.44 -10.12
CA ASN A 87 0.83 13.18 -9.38
C ASN A 87 0.76 13.95 -8.05
N GLY A 88 1.22 15.20 -8.04
CA GLY A 88 1.21 16.03 -6.84
C GLY A 88 2.16 15.54 -5.75
N GLY A 89 3.21 14.80 -6.12
CA GLY A 89 4.17 14.23 -5.17
C GLY A 89 3.68 12.98 -4.48
N ARG A 90 2.60 12.36 -4.96
CA ARG A 90 1.95 11.22 -4.30
C ARG A 90 2.51 9.85 -4.69
N ILE A 91 3.40 9.80 -5.67
CA ILE A 91 4.00 8.51 -6.08
C ILE A 91 5.08 8.14 -5.08
N VAL A 92 4.86 7.04 -4.36
CA VAL A 92 5.81 6.53 -3.37
C VAL A 92 6.73 5.51 -4.04
N ILE A 93 8.04 5.63 -3.80
CA ILE A 93 9.07 4.84 -4.49
C ILE A 93 9.81 3.89 -3.55
N PHE A 94 9.14 3.42 -2.51
CA PHE A 94 9.68 2.40 -1.59
C PHE A 94 8.56 1.48 -1.12
N ALA A 95 8.94 0.30 -0.62
CA ALA A 95 8.04 -0.82 -0.39
C ALA A 95 6.90 -0.53 0.60
N GLY A 96 5.81 -1.25 0.44
CA GLY A 96 4.63 -1.22 1.31
C GLY A 96 3.31 -1.05 0.57
N GLY A 97 3.35 -0.74 -0.72
CA GLY A 97 2.15 -0.70 -1.57
C GLY A 97 2.12 -1.91 -2.50
N ILE A 98 0.97 -2.58 -2.58
CA ILE A 98 0.80 -3.76 -3.43
C ILE A 98 -0.57 -3.70 -4.09
N PRO A 99 -0.68 -3.91 -5.41
CA PRO A 99 -1.99 -3.95 -6.06
C PRO A 99 -2.75 -5.22 -5.67
N LEU A 100 -4.08 -5.08 -5.57
CA LEU A 100 -4.99 -6.20 -5.32
C LEU A 100 -5.59 -6.58 -6.68
N MET A 101 -5.23 -7.77 -7.16
CA MET A 101 -5.53 -8.18 -8.52
C MET A 101 -6.70 -9.16 -8.56
N ARG A 102 -7.58 -9.00 -9.55
CA ARG A 102 -8.59 -9.97 -9.92
C ARG A 102 -8.26 -10.45 -11.34
N GLY A 103 -7.55 -11.57 -11.43
CA GLY A 103 -6.97 -11.98 -12.71
C GLY A 103 -5.97 -10.92 -13.17
N ASP A 104 -6.16 -10.38 -14.37
CA ASP A 104 -5.30 -9.33 -14.94
C ASP A 104 -5.76 -7.91 -14.59
N GLN A 105 -6.87 -7.79 -13.86
CA GLN A 105 -7.45 -6.49 -13.55
C GLN A 105 -7.05 -6.02 -12.16
N VAL A 106 -6.71 -4.74 -12.03
CA VAL A 106 -6.50 -4.12 -10.73
C VAL A 106 -7.87 -3.88 -10.11
N ALA A 107 -8.15 -4.53 -8.98
CA ALA A 107 -9.38 -4.31 -8.21
C ALA A 107 -9.21 -3.18 -7.20
N GLY A 108 -8.00 -2.94 -6.75
CA GLY A 108 -7.65 -1.93 -5.78
C GLY A 108 -6.19 -2.07 -5.38
N ALA A 109 -5.83 -1.54 -4.23
CA ALA A 109 -4.48 -1.69 -3.69
C ALA A 109 -4.48 -1.50 -2.18
N ILE A 110 -3.49 -2.13 -1.53
CA ILE A 110 -3.19 -1.90 -0.12
C ILE A 110 -1.92 -1.06 -0.01
N GLY A 111 -1.87 -0.16 0.96
CA GLY A 111 -0.68 0.60 1.32
C GLY A 111 -0.46 0.54 2.81
N VAL A 112 0.77 0.23 3.22
CA VAL A 112 1.15 0.09 4.63
C VAL A 112 2.38 0.93 4.91
N SER A 113 2.34 1.67 6.02
CA SER A 113 3.46 2.48 6.46
C SER A 113 3.51 2.59 7.98
N GLY A 114 4.70 2.56 8.55
CA GLY A 114 4.90 2.70 10.00
C GLY A 114 6.09 1.95 10.55
N GLY A 115 6.63 0.98 9.82
CA GLY A 115 7.82 0.24 10.20
C GLY A 115 8.95 0.48 9.21
N THR A 116 9.88 -0.48 9.12
CA THR A 116 10.84 -0.50 8.02
C THR A 116 10.07 -0.81 6.73
N VAL A 117 10.67 -0.50 5.57
CA VAL A 117 10.00 -0.78 4.29
C VAL A 117 9.74 -2.28 4.10
N ASP A 118 10.61 -3.14 4.63
CA ASP A 118 10.41 -4.59 4.55
C ASP A 118 9.26 -5.04 5.47
N GLU A 119 9.16 -4.48 6.67
CA GLU A 119 8.04 -4.74 7.56
C GLU A 119 6.72 -4.26 6.95
N ASP A 120 6.72 -3.07 6.36
CA ASP A 120 5.54 -2.52 5.68
C ASP A 120 5.06 -3.47 4.58
N GLU A 121 5.98 -3.98 3.78
CA GLU A 121 5.64 -4.91 2.69
C GLU A 121 5.13 -6.25 3.22
N GLU A 122 5.73 -6.77 4.27
CA GLU A 122 5.29 -8.04 4.88
C GLU A 122 3.85 -7.94 5.38
N VAL A 123 3.50 -6.83 6.01
CA VAL A 123 2.14 -6.56 6.47
C VAL A 123 1.19 -6.43 5.27
N ALA A 124 1.61 -5.72 4.23
CA ALA A 124 0.81 -5.57 3.00
C ALA A 124 0.56 -6.93 2.33
N GLU A 125 1.56 -7.80 2.28
CA GLU A 125 1.43 -9.14 1.71
C GLU A 125 0.38 -9.97 2.43
N ALA A 126 0.28 -9.87 3.75
CA ALA A 126 -0.75 -10.55 4.52
C ALA A 126 -2.15 -10.10 4.09
N GLY A 127 -2.32 -8.82 3.81
CA GLY A 127 -3.58 -8.30 3.27
C GLY A 127 -3.89 -8.85 1.88
N VAL A 128 -2.88 -8.91 1.01
CA VAL A 128 -3.03 -9.46 -0.34
C VAL A 128 -3.49 -10.92 -0.29
N GLU A 129 -2.90 -11.72 0.58
CA GLU A 129 -3.30 -13.13 0.74
C GLU A 129 -4.76 -13.27 1.14
N ALA A 130 -5.29 -12.36 1.96
CA ALA A 130 -6.70 -12.39 2.38
C ALA A 130 -7.65 -11.97 1.26
N PHE A 131 -7.16 -11.29 0.24
CA PHE A 131 -7.96 -10.87 -0.92
C PHE A 131 -8.10 -12.00 -1.94
N ALA A 132 -7.10 -12.81 -2.08
CA ALA A 132 -7.06 -13.87 -3.08
C ALA A 132 -8.12 -14.95 -2.86
#